data_2c00e76168ec58912ccacf53232a9ed2
#
_entry.id   2c00e76168ec58912ccacf53232a9ed2
#
_cell.length_a   1.000
_cell.length_b   1.000
_cell.length_c   1.000
_cell.angle_alpha   90.00
_cell.angle_beta   90.00
_cell.angle_gamma   90.00
#
_symmetry.space_group_name_H-M   'P 1'
#
loop_
_entity.id
_entity.type
_entity.pdbx_description
1 polymer ?
#
loop_
_entity_poly.entity_id
_entity_poly.type
_entity_poly.pdbx_seq_one_letter_code
_entity_poly.pdbx_strand_id
1 'polypeptide(L)'
;FDPKLRLFDVVGRELIAEDDTPLMNQDAAFVYPIKDAGRYVIAVSEAAFGGAGGYYYRLHVGKFPRPLAVTPMGGAPGAQVKVTWLGDPALTAQPVAVPAVSVMPTAVFAASDAGISPTAVPFRASALPDVLEVEPNNDAATATAGQAPGAFDGVINQQGDVDFFKFEGTAGQVYDVRVYAREMGSPLDSVAVVLNPSGSALASNDDAVGPDSYMRVTLAETATHIVYVNDHLSRGGQT
;
A
#
# COMPACT_ATOMS: atom_id res chain seq x y z
N PHE A 1 14.69 -8.66 14.37
CA PHE A 1 14.35 -7.84 15.54
C PHE A 1 12.92 -7.35 15.39
N ASP A 2 12.10 -7.64 16.37
CA ASP A 2 10.69 -7.31 16.46
C ASP A 2 10.51 -6.26 17.59
N PRO A 3 10.52 -4.93 17.25
CA PRO A 3 10.58 -3.88 18.22
C PRO A 3 9.22 -3.59 18.86
N LYS A 4 9.17 -3.56 20.17
CA LYS A 4 8.07 -3.01 20.96
C LYS A 4 8.44 -1.65 21.53
N LEU A 5 7.64 -0.62 21.22
CA LEU A 5 7.77 0.73 21.74
C LEU A 5 6.79 0.97 22.87
N ARG A 6 7.25 1.66 23.92
CA ARG A 6 6.40 2.08 25.05
C ARG A 6 6.76 3.50 25.46
N LEU A 7 5.76 4.31 25.77
CA LEU A 7 5.92 5.65 26.29
C LEU A 7 5.45 5.70 27.74
N PHE A 8 6.26 6.28 28.59
CA PHE A 8 5.95 6.47 30.02
C PHE A 8 6.03 7.93 30.41
N ASP A 9 5.20 8.33 31.40
CA ASP A 9 5.38 9.59 32.11
C ASP A 9 6.52 9.50 33.15
N VAL A 10 6.79 10.62 33.82
CA VAL A 10 7.89 10.72 34.81
C VAL A 10 7.68 9.87 36.06
N VAL A 11 6.45 9.45 36.34
CA VAL A 11 6.14 8.58 37.49
C VAL A 11 6.12 7.10 37.10
N GLY A 12 6.43 6.80 35.83
CA GLY A 12 6.54 5.42 35.33
C GLY A 12 5.22 4.80 34.89
N ARG A 13 4.17 5.62 34.72
CA ARG A 13 2.90 5.12 34.17
C ARG A 13 3.02 5.00 32.65
N GLU A 14 2.70 3.85 32.11
CA GLU A 14 2.63 3.64 30.66
C GLU A 14 1.46 4.41 30.06
N LEU A 15 1.74 5.17 29.02
CA LEU A 15 0.79 6.03 28.33
C LEU A 15 0.30 5.39 27.02
N ILE A 16 1.18 4.69 26.31
CA ILE A 16 0.89 3.94 25.08
C ILE A 16 1.97 2.89 24.88
N ALA A 17 1.60 1.79 24.27
CA ALA A 17 2.50 0.74 23.79
C ALA A 17 2.06 0.28 22.40
N GLU A 18 3.03 -0.07 21.56
CA GLU A 18 2.84 -0.58 20.20
C GLU A 18 3.97 -1.54 19.85
N ASP A 19 3.66 -2.63 19.12
CA ASP A 19 4.65 -3.56 18.60
C ASP A 19 4.53 -3.74 17.08
N ASP A 20 3.40 -4.15 16.54
CA ASP A 20 3.16 -4.38 15.11
C ASP A 20 2.29 -3.26 14.52
N THR A 21 2.90 -2.19 14.05
CA THR A 21 2.12 -1.12 13.42
C THR A 21 1.65 -1.57 12.02
N PRO A 22 0.34 -1.47 11.71
CA PRO A 22 -0.18 -1.79 10.39
C PRO A 22 0.62 -1.12 9.27
N LEU A 23 0.85 -1.84 8.16
CA LEU A 23 1.63 -1.41 6.99
C LEU A 23 3.14 -1.17 7.24
N MET A 24 3.64 -1.48 8.42
CA MET A 24 5.07 -1.35 8.77
C MET A 24 5.74 -2.71 9.05
N ASN A 25 5.12 -3.81 8.65
CA ASN A 25 5.54 -5.17 8.99
C ASN A 25 5.61 -5.35 10.51
N GLN A 26 6.80 -5.68 11.04
CA GLN A 26 7.05 -5.83 12.47
C GLN A 26 7.57 -4.54 13.13
N ASP A 27 7.71 -3.43 12.38
CA ASP A 27 8.20 -2.18 12.97
C ASP A 27 7.10 -1.48 13.77
N ALA A 28 7.46 -0.98 14.95
CA ALA A 28 6.55 -0.27 15.83
C ALA A 28 6.60 1.25 15.63
N ALA A 29 5.44 1.88 15.56
CA ALA A 29 5.31 3.33 15.54
C ALA A 29 3.99 3.78 16.18
N PHE A 30 4.02 4.90 16.89
CA PHE A 30 2.79 5.52 17.42
C PHE A 30 2.88 7.05 17.37
N VAL A 31 1.71 7.68 17.43
CA VAL A 31 1.55 9.11 17.69
C VAL A 31 0.89 9.29 19.05
N TYR A 32 1.45 10.14 19.88
CA TYR A 32 0.88 10.42 21.20
C TYR A 32 0.79 11.93 21.43
N PRO A 33 -0.40 12.49 21.73
CA PRO A 33 -0.57 13.93 22.02
C PRO A 33 -0.02 14.23 23.41
N ILE A 34 1.11 14.89 23.50
CA ILE A 34 1.69 15.38 24.76
C ILE A 34 0.87 16.55 25.26
N LYS A 35 0.16 16.37 26.38
CA LYS A 35 -0.70 17.42 26.98
C LYS A 35 0.09 18.38 27.87
N ASP A 36 1.02 17.85 28.63
CA ASP A 36 1.77 18.61 29.60
C ASP A 36 3.27 18.64 29.24
N ALA A 37 3.88 19.80 29.33
CA ALA A 37 5.33 19.92 29.16
C ALA A 37 6.05 19.17 30.28
N GLY A 38 7.01 18.34 29.92
CA GLY A 38 7.71 17.54 30.93
C GLY A 38 8.71 16.56 30.33
N ARG A 39 9.20 15.67 31.19
CA ARG A 39 10.07 14.57 30.82
C ARG A 39 9.20 13.33 30.58
N TYR A 40 9.48 12.63 29.50
CA TYR A 40 8.87 11.34 29.16
C TYR A 40 9.97 10.33 28.89
N VAL A 41 9.67 9.05 29.06
CA VAL A 41 10.62 7.97 28.82
C VAL A 41 10.07 7.08 27.70
N ILE A 42 10.87 6.85 26.65
CA ILE A 42 10.56 5.89 25.60
C ILE A 42 11.41 4.64 25.89
N ALA A 43 10.76 3.50 25.98
CA ALA A 43 11.41 2.20 26.07
C ALA A 43 11.29 1.45 24.75
N VAL A 44 12.40 0.88 24.28
CA VAL A 44 12.45 -0.03 23.13
C VAL A 44 12.85 -1.40 23.67
N SER A 45 12.10 -2.41 23.33
CA SER A 45 12.40 -3.80 23.68
C SER A 45 12.08 -4.71 22.50
N GLU A 46 12.62 -5.90 22.50
CA GLU A 46 12.18 -6.95 21.58
C GLU A 46 10.89 -7.56 22.11
N ALA A 47 9.89 -7.80 21.23
CA ALA A 47 8.53 -8.20 21.62
C ALA A 47 8.49 -9.55 22.34
N ALA A 48 9.29 -10.52 21.91
CA ALA A 48 9.41 -11.84 22.51
C ALA A 48 10.56 -11.95 23.55
N PHE A 49 11.12 -10.81 24.01
CA PHE A 49 12.23 -10.75 24.96
C PHE A 49 13.52 -11.44 24.51
N GLY A 50 13.71 -11.59 23.22
CA GLY A 50 14.94 -12.05 22.61
C GLY A 50 16.03 -11.00 22.64
N GLY A 51 17.18 -11.33 22.10
CA GLY A 51 18.28 -10.38 21.93
C GLY A 51 19.53 -11.04 21.38
N ALA A 52 20.22 -10.33 20.48
CA ALA A 52 21.50 -10.76 19.93
C ALA A 52 22.27 -9.54 19.43
N GLY A 53 23.58 -9.69 19.19
CA GLY A 53 24.45 -8.60 18.72
C GLY A 53 24.07 -8.02 17.35
N GLY A 54 23.22 -8.70 16.58
CA GLY A 54 22.67 -8.22 15.31
C GLY A 54 21.30 -7.52 15.42
N TYR A 55 20.79 -7.32 16.61
CA TYR A 55 19.49 -6.66 16.86
C TYR A 55 19.69 -5.15 17.00
N TYR A 56 19.95 -4.48 15.90
CA TYR A 56 20.12 -3.01 15.87
C TYR A 56 18.84 -2.33 15.41
N TYR A 57 18.64 -1.11 15.84
CA TYR A 57 17.48 -0.30 15.48
C TYR A 57 17.88 1.18 15.35
N ARG A 58 16.99 1.95 14.74
CA ARG A 58 17.02 3.41 14.74
C ARG A 58 15.68 3.94 15.22
N LEU A 59 15.66 4.67 16.31
CA LEU A 59 14.47 5.32 16.85
C LEU A 59 14.38 6.76 16.33
N HIS A 60 13.24 7.12 15.76
CA HIS A 60 12.91 8.49 15.39
C HIS A 60 11.89 9.06 16.38
N VAL A 61 12.14 10.26 16.89
CA VAL A 61 11.23 10.97 17.81
C VAL A 61 11.07 12.41 17.34
N GLY A 62 9.85 12.84 17.05
CA GLY A 62 9.61 14.18 16.54
C GLY A 62 8.16 14.41 16.13
N LYS A 63 7.92 15.57 15.51
CA LYS A 63 6.62 15.98 14.94
C LYS A 63 6.59 15.84 13.41
N PHE A 64 7.44 15.04 12.83
CA PHE A 64 7.50 14.81 11.39
C PHE A 64 6.27 14.06 10.88
N PRO A 65 5.92 14.17 9.58
CA PRO A 65 4.86 13.37 8.97
C PRO A 65 5.19 11.88 9.01
N ARG A 66 4.16 11.06 9.15
CA ARG A 66 4.31 9.61 9.29
C ARG A 66 3.23 8.85 8.49
N PRO A 67 3.24 8.94 7.16
CA PRO A 67 2.35 8.13 6.35
C PRO A 67 2.74 6.65 6.41
N LEU A 68 1.76 5.79 6.26
CA LEU A 68 1.92 4.33 6.19
C LEU A 68 1.94 3.84 4.74
N ALA A 69 1.13 4.49 3.88
CA ALA A 69 1.03 4.17 2.46
C ALA A 69 0.74 5.43 1.64
N VAL A 70 0.69 5.28 0.33
CA VAL A 70 0.41 6.36 -0.63
C VAL A 70 -0.47 5.85 -1.77
N THR A 71 -1.39 6.69 -2.25
CA THR A 71 -2.21 6.37 -3.43
C THR A 71 -2.24 7.57 -4.40
N PRO A 72 -2.06 7.39 -5.74
CA PRO A 72 -1.62 6.14 -6.38
C PRO A 72 -0.26 5.67 -5.88
N MET A 73 -0.01 4.37 -5.96
CA MET A 73 1.24 3.75 -5.51
C MET A 73 2.35 3.82 -6.56
N GLY A 74 2.11 4.48 -7.67
CA GLY A 74 3.03 4.52 -8.81
C GLY A 74 2.90 5.77 -9.67
N GLY A 75 3.69 5.79 -10.74
CA GLY A 75 3.65 6.85 -11.75
C GLY A 75 4.78 6.76 -12.76
N ALA A 76 4.66 7.54 -13.84
CA ALA A 76 5.65 7.56 -14.91
C ALA A 76 7.00 8.10 -14.42
N PRO A 77 8.14 7.48 -14.77
CA PRO A 77 9.46 7.94 -14.39
C PRO A 77 9.69 9.41 -14.77
N GLY A 78 10.14 10.22 -13.81
CA GLY A 78 10.39 11.65 -13.97
C GLY A 78 9.14 12.54 -13.93
N ALA A 79 7.95 11.98 -13.81
CA ALA A 79 6.72 12.75 -13.68
C ALA A 79 6.54 13.36 -12.28
N GLN A 80 5.60 14.30 -12.18
CA GLN A 80 5.03 14.75 -10.91
C GLN A 80 3.66 14.10 -10.76
N VAL A 81 3.47 13.31 -9.69
CA VAL A 81 2.22 12.64 -9.40
C VAL A 81 1.60 13.26 -8.15
N LYS A 82 0.34 13.66 -8.24
CA LYS A 82 -0.40 14.11 -7.06
C LYS A 82 -0.86 12.87 -6.28
N VAL A 83 -0.32 12.72 -5.08
CA VAL A 83 -0.59 11.57 -4.21
C VAL A 83 -1.40 11.98 -2.98
N THR A 84 -2.18 11.04 -2.47
CA THR A 84 -2.83 11.09 -1.16
C THR A 84 -2.06 10.16 -0.22
N TRP A 85 -1.68 10.66 0.94
CA TRP A 85 -1.00 9.89 1.98
C TRP A 85 -2.01 9.18 2.87
N LEU A 86 -1.80 7.91 3.14
CA LEU A 86 -2.64 7.10 4.02
C LEU A 86 -1.97 6.92 5.38
N GLY A 87 -2.77 6.81 6.44
CA GLY A 87 -2.29 6.56 7.80
C GLY A 87 -1.83 7.80 8.58
N ASP A 88 -1.78 8.99 7.97
CA ASP A 88 -1.51 10.26 8.63
C ASP A 88 -2.56 11.32 8.23
N PRO A 89 -3.62 11.53 9.04
CA PRO A 89 -4.71 12.45 8.69
C PRO A 89 -4.30 13.93 8.67
N ALA A 90 -3.12 14.28 9.16
CA ALA A 90 -2.59 15.63 9.08
C ALA A 90 -1.99 15.96 7.71
N LEU A 91 -1.75 14.97 6.87
CA LEU A 91 -1.21 15.16 5.54
C LEU A 91 -2.33 15.42 4.52
N THR A 92 -2.12 16.42 3.68
CA THR A 92 -2.95 16.67 2.51
C THR A 92 -2.33 16.08 1.26
N ALA A 93 -3.14 15.92 0.21
CA ALA A 93 -2.64 15.48 -1.09
C ALA A 93 -1.58 16.46 -1.62
N GLN A 94 -0.44 15.93 -2.08
CA GLN A 94 0.68 16.74 -2.54
C GLN A 94 1.38 16.14 -3.77
N PRO A 95 2.05 16.95 -4.59
CA PRO A 95 2.84 16.42 -5.69
C PRO A 95 4.10 15.73 -5.18
N VAL A 96 4.40 14.57 -5.74
CA VAL A 96 5.62 13.81 -5.49
C VAL A 96 6.35 13.60 -6.81
N ALA A 97 7.66 13.85 -6.82
CA ALA A 97 8.51 13.58 -7.97
C ALA A 97 8.80 12.09 -8.06
N VAL A 98 8.39 11.46 -9.16
CA VAL A 98 8.72 10.06 -9.43
C VAL A 98 10.18 9.96 -9.84
N PRO A 99 10.99 9.08 -9.22
CA PRO A 99 12.37 8.90 -9.65
C PRO A 99 12.50 8.62 -11.15
N ALA A 100 13.46 9.27 -11.80
CA ALA A 100 13.66 9.14 -13.26
C ALA A 100 14.21 7.77 -13.67
N VAL A 101 14.71 6.98 -12.73
CA VAL A 101 15.25 5.63 -12.95
C VAL A 101 14.32 4.61 -12.32
N SER A 102 13.91 3.63 -13.10
CA SER A 102 13.12 2.49 -12.63
C SER A 102 14.01 1.49 -11.90
N VAL A 103 14.50 1.86 -10.71
CA VAL A 103 15.10 0.90 -9.77
C VAL A 103 14.00 0.51 -8.79
N MET A 104 13.59 -0.73 -8.83
CA MET A 104 12.54 -1.24 -7.94
C MET A 104 13.13 -1.91 -6.69
N PRO A 105 12.52 -1.69 -5.53
CA PRO A 105 11.47 -0.71 -5.25
C PRO A 105 12.02 0.71 -5.17
N THR A 106 11.27 1.69 -5.66
CA THR A 106 11.50 3.10 -5.39
C THR A 106 10.79 3.50 -4.10
N ALA A 107 11.12 4.69 -3.58
CA ALA A 107 10.52 5.18 -2.34
C ALA A 107 10.27 6.67 -2.42
N VAL A 108 9.18 7.11 -1.80
CA VAL A 108 8.81 8.51 -1.69
C VAL A 108 8.67 8.92 -0.22
N PHE A 109 8.82 10.21 0.04
CA PHE A 109 8.80 10.77 1.38
C PHE A 109 7.74 11.87 1.46
N ALA A 110 6.90 11.82 2.47
CA ALA A 110 5.96 12.91 2.74
C ALA A 110 6.71 14.11 3.32
N ALA A 111 6.26 15.31 2.96
CA ALA A 111 6.76 16.57 3.51
C ALA A 111 5.62 17.39 4.13
N SER A 112 5.94 18.11 5.21
CA SER A 112 5.06 19.07 5.86
C SER A 112 5.89 20.21 6.47
N ASP A 113 5.25 21.19 7.07
CA ASP A 113 5.93 22.25 7.83
C ASP A 113 6.75 21.70 9.02
N ALA A 114 6.42 20.49 9.49
CA ALA A 114 7.14 19.79 10.55
C ALA A 114 8.37 19.02 10.05
N GLY A 115 8.63 19.01 8.75
CA GLY A 115 9.77 18.34 8.13
C GLY A 115 9.40 17.25 7.14
N ILE A 116 10.34 16.37 6.86
CA ILE A 116 10.19 15.23 5.95
C ILE A 116 10.02 13.95 6.77
N SER A 117 9.18 13.02 6.30
CA SER A 117 9.00 11.72 6.97
C SER A 117 10.34 10.98 7.06
N PRO A 118 10.71 10.43 8.22
CA PRO A 118 11.96 9.68 8.36
C PRO A 118 11.89 8.29 7.74
N THR A 119 10.69 7.78 7.49
CA THR A 119 10.43 6.49 6.86
C THR A 119 9.94 6.72 5.43
N ALA A 120 10.54 6.00 4.49
CA ALA A 120 10.12 6.01 3.10
C ALA A 120 8.85 5.18 2.91
N VAL A 121 7.97 5.61 2.02
CA VAL A 121 6.83 4.81 1.56
C VAL A 121 7.19 4.20 0.21
N PRO A 122 7.00 2.89 0.02
CA PRO A 122 7.23 2.24 -1.27
C PRO A 122 6.41 2.88 -2.38
N PHE A 123 7.03 3.02 -3.56
CA PHE A 123 6.42 3.64 -4.72
C PHE A 123 6.95 2.96 -6.00
N ARG A 124 6.09 2.73 -6.98
CA ARG A 124 6.46 2.02 -8.20
C ARG A 124 6.55 2.97 -9.39
N ALA A 125 7.76 3.22 -9.89
CA ALA A 125 7.94 3.92 -11.16
C ALA A 125 7.65 2.96 -12.33
N SER A 126 6.68 3.31 -13.17
CA SER A 126 6.25 2.52 -14.33
C SER A 126 5.95 3.44 -15.52
N ALA A 127 6.32 3.03 -16.73
CA ALA A 127 5.95 3.76 -17.94
C ALA A 127 4.53 3.44 -18.43
N LEU A 128 3.81 2.56 -17.73
CA LEU A 128 2.41 2.27 -18.04
C LEU A 128 1.54 3.46 -17.61
N PRO A 129 0.46 3.76 -18.36
CA PRO A 129 -0.52 4.75 -17.93
C PRO A 129 -1.20 4.33 -16.63
N ASP A 130 -1.24 5.24 -15.65
CA ASP A 130 -1.88 4.98 -14.37
C ASP A 130 -3.38 5.28 -14.43
N VAL A 131 -4.17 4.43 -13.78
CA VAL A 131 -5.61 4.56 -13.61
C VAL A 131 -5.92 4.40 -12.13
N LEU A 132 -6.31 5.50 -11.50
CA LEU A 132 -6.79 5.45 -10.11
C LEU A 132 -8.26 5.01 -10.10
N GLU A 133 -8.62 4.15 -9.19
CA GLU A 133 -10.00 3.71 -8.99
C GLU A 133 -10.96 4.88 -8.74
N VAL A 134 -12.21 4.67 -9.09
CA VAL A 134 -13.31 5.60 -8.79
C VAL A 134 -14.41 4.82 -8.08
N GLU A 135 -14.52 5.05 -6.80
CA GLU A 135 -15.50 4.40 -5.94
C GLU A 135 -16.93 4.98 -6.09
N PRO A 136 -17.99 4.15 -5.98
CA PRO A 136 -17.94 2.70 -5.78
C PRO A 136 -17.60 1.95 -7.07
N ASN A 137 -16.72 0.92 -7.01
CA ASN A 137 -16.33 0.07 -8.13
C ASN A 137 -16.45 -1.43 -7.81
N ASN A 138 -17.39 -1.81 -6.96
CA ASN A 138 -17.53 -3.13 -6.33
C ASN A 138 -18.20 -4.18 -7.22
N ASP A 139 -18.51 -3.87 -8.48
CA ASP A 139 -19.08 -4.80 -9.46
C ASP A 139 -18.74 -4.43 -10.91
N ALA A 140 -19.12 -5.31 -11.84
CA ALA A 140 -18.85 -5.12 -13.26
C ALA A 140 -19.53 -3.86 -13.87
N ALA A 141 -20.68 -3.43 -13.33
CA ALA A 141 -21.40 -2.27 -13.85
C ALA A 141 -20.73 -0.97 -13.42
N THR A 142 -20.19 -0.94 -12.23
CA THR A 142 -19.50 0.20 -11.63
C THR A 142 -17.98 0.21 -11.86
N ALA A 143 -17.44 -0.82 -12.53
CA ALA A 143 -16.01 -1.00 -12.79
C ALA A 143 -15.34 0.27 -13.32
N THR A 144 -14.24 0.67 -12.71
CA THR A 144 -13.41 1.80 -13.15
C THR A 144 -12.82 1.51 -14.53
N ALA A 145 -13.03 2.43 -15.48
CA ALA A 145 -12.53 2.26 -16.84
C ALA A 145 -11.07 2.68 -16.98
N GLY A 146 -10.27 1.87 -17.65
CA GLY A 146 -8.88 2.14 -17.95
C GLY A 146 -8.46 1.57 -19.29
N GLN A 147 -7.20 1.69 -19.61
CA GLN A 147 -6.62 1.09 -20.81
C GLN A 147 -5.60 0.00 -20.44
N ALA A 148 -5.50 -1.02 -21.29
CA ALA A 148 -4.45 -2.02 -21.18
C ALA A 148 -3.58 -2.01 -22.46
N PRO A 149 -2.22 -2.08 -22.34
CA PRO A 149 -1.50 -2.17 -21.06
C PRO A 149 -1.61 -0.90 -20.22
N GLY A 150 -1.77 -1.06 -18.91
CA GLY A 150 -1.93 0.03 -17.94
C GLY A 150 -1.59 -0.43 -16.53
N ALA A 151 -1.47 0.51 -15.61
CA ALA A 151 -1.37 0.28 -14.18
C ALA A 151 -2.67 0.77 -13.52
N PHE A 152 -3.28 -0.07 -12.70
CA PHE A 152 -4.52 0.21 -12.01
C PHE A 152 -4.23 0.28 -10.52
N ASP A 153 -4.52 1.43 -9.90
CA ASP A 153 -4.31 1.67 -8.48
C ASP A 153 -5.64 1.67 -7.74
N GLY A 154 -5.75 0.85 -6.70
CA GLY A 154 -6.93 0.73 -5.85
C GLY A 154 -6.57 0.56 -4.38
N VAL A 155 -7.56 0.67 -3.51
CA VAL A 155 -7.45 0.51 -2.06
C VAL A 155 -8.63 -0.32 -1.56
N ILE A 156 -8.38 -1.54 -1.14
CA ILE A 156 -9.38 -2.36 -0.45
C ILE A 156 -9.73 -1.67 0.87
N ASN A 157 -10.68 -0.74 0.81
CA ASN A 157 -10.89 0.31 1.81
C ASN A 157 -11.71 -0.15 3.02
N GLN A 158 -12.41 -1.29 2.91
CA GLN A 158 -13.23 -1.86 3.97
C GLN A 158 -13.31 -3.40 3.86
N GLN A 159 -13.84 -4.03 4.87
CA GLN A 159 -14.06 -5.47 4.87
C GLN A 159 -15.04 -5.87 3.75
N GLY A 160 -14.62 -6.84 2.92
CA GLY A 160 -15.41 -7.37 1.82
C GLY A 160 -15.43 -6.50 0.57
N ASP A 161 -14.59 -5.49 0.53
CA ASP A 161 -14.38 -4.65 -0.65
C ASP A 161 -13.76 -5.42 -1.81
N VAL A 162 -14.12 -5.03 -3.04
CA VAL A 162 -13.66 -5.66 -4.27
C VAL A 162 -13.54 -4.60 -5.36
N ASP A 163 -12.34 -4.34 -5.84
CA ASP A 163 -12.06 -3.33 -6.85
C ASP A 163 -12.20 -3.89 -8.27
N PHE A 164 -13.16 -3.40 -9.01
CA PHE A 164 -13.39 -3.78 -10.40
C PHE A 164 -12.85 -2.72 -11.36
N PHE A 165 -12.05 -3.19 -12.34
CA PHE A 165 -11.54 -2.38 -13.44
C PHE A 165 -11.95 -3.01 -14.77
N LYS A 166 -12.17 -2.17 -15.81
CA LYS A 166 -12.51 -2.63 -17.16
C LYS A 166 -11.59 -2.01 -18.20
N PHE A 167 -11.26 -2.79 -19.22
CA PHE A 167 -10.40 -2.37 -20.31
C PHE A 167 -10.83 -3.02 -21.64
N GLU A 168 -10.52 -2.34 -22.75
CA GLU A 168 -10.74 -2.88 -24.07
C GLU A 168 -9.59 -3.83 -24.43
N GLY A 169 -9.93 -5.09 -24.70
CA GLY A 169 -8.99 -6.12 -25.11
C GLY A 169 -9.20 -6.54 -26.56
N THR A 170 -8.15 -7.04 -27.20
CA THR A 170 -8.20 -7.52 -28.59
C THR A 170 -8.00 -9.03 -28.65
N ALA A 171 -8.81 -9.71 -29.44
CA ALA A 171 -8.70 -11.15 -29.65
C ALA A 171 -7.29 -11.58 -30.04
N GLY A 172 -6.79 -12.64 -29.43
CA GLY A 172 -5.43 -13.18 -29.62
C GLY A 172 -4.33 -12.46 -28.86
N GLN A 173 -4.59 -11.32 -28.25
CA GLN A 173 -3.60 -10.66 -27.38
C GLN A 173 -3.41 -11.44 -26.07
N VAL A 174 -2.15 -11.46 -25.63
CA VAL A 174 -1.73 -12.08 -24.36
C VAL A 174 -1.41 -10.98 -23.37
N TYR A 175 -2.00 -11.04 -22.19
CA TYR A 175 -1.75 -10.12 -21.10
C TYR A 175 -1.12 -10.84 -19.92
N ASP A 176 -0.10 -10.22 -19.34
CA ASP A 176 0.40 -10.52 -18.00
C ASP A 176 -0.32 -9.59 -17.02
N VAL A 177 -1.04 -10.16 -16.08
CA VAL A 177 -1.73 -9.45 -15.01
C VAL A 177 -1.00 -9.75 -13.69
N ARG A 178 -0.52 -8.73 -13.01
CA ARG A 178 0.20 -8.87 -11.74
C ARG A 178 -0.26 -7.82 -10.74
N VAL A 179 -0.55 -8.26 -9.54
CA VAL A 179 -0.78 -7.38 -8.38
C VAL A 179 0.57 -7.14 -7.69
N TYR A 180 0.75 -5.92 -7.21
CA TYR A 180 1.88 -5.50 -6.38
C TYR A 180 1.33 -4.95 -5.08
N ALA A 181 1.11 -5.79 -4.11
CA ALA A 181 0.58 -5.46 -2.79
C ALA A 181 1.63 -5.72 -1.69
N ARG A 182 1.95 -6.96 -1.41
CA ARG A 182 2.96 -7.33 -0.40
C ARG A 182 4.35 -6.79 -0.73
N GLU A 183 4.72 -6.80 -2.00
CA GLU A 183 5.98 -6.21 -2.47
C GLU A 183 6.05 -4.71 -2.16
N MET A 184 4.89 -4.03 -2.09
CA MET A 184 4.77 -2.61 -1.76
C MET A 184 4.48 -2.36 -0.27
N GLY A 185 4.56 -3.39 0.59
CA GLY A 185 4.34 -3.28 2.03
C GLY A 185 2.87 -3.32 2.46
N SER A 186 1.93 -3.56 1.54
CA SER A 186 0.51 -3.74 1.87
C SER A 186 0.27 -5.07 2.61
N PRO A 187 -0.64 -5.15 3.58
CA PRO A 187 -1.06 -6.40 4.21
C PRO A 187 -2.01 -7.22 3.33
N LEU A 188 -2.43 -6.72 2.17
CA LEU A 188 -3.33 -7.38 1.24
C LEU A 188 -2.77 -8.73 0.79
N ASP A 189 -3.57 -9.77 0.92
CA ASP A 189 -3.39 -11.10 0.36
C ASP A 189 -4.28 -11.18 -0.88
N SER A 190 -3.70 -10.83 -2.05
CA SER A 190 -4.49 -10.50 -3.21
C SER A 190 -5.06 -11.72 -3.92
N VAL A 191 -6.34 -11.68 -4.25
CA VAL A 191 -6.97 -12.54 -5.26
C VAL A 191 -7.29 -11.68 -6.47
N ALA A 192 -6.75 -12.03 -7.63
CA ALA A 192 -7.05 -11.35 -8.89
C ALA A 192 -7.75 -12.29 -9.88
N VAL A 193 -8.76 -11.77 -10.57
CA VAL A 193 -9.55 -12.52 -11.55
C VAL A 193 -9.77 -11.69 -12.81
N VAL A 194 -9.57 -12.31 -13.98
CA VAL A 194 -9.91 -11.70 -15.27
C VAL A 194 -11.20 -12.35 -15.78
N LEU A 195 -12.18 -11.53 -16.13
CA LEU A 195 -13.47 -11.97 -16.69
C LEU A 195 -13.56 -11.63 -18.18
N ASN A 196 -14.24 -12.50 -18.91
CA ASN A 196 -14.65 -12.24 -20.28
C ASN A 196 -15.90 -11.32 -20.31
N PRO A 197 -16.35 -10.84 -21.50
CA PRO A 197 -17.53 -9.99 -21.61
C PRO A 197 -18.84 -10.61 -21.10
N SER A 198 -18.93 -11.94 -21.01
CA SER A 198 -20.08 -12.62 -20.43
C SER A 198 -20.03 -12.76 -18.90
N GLY A 199 -18.98 -12.27 -18.25
CA GLY A 199 -18.78 -12.37 -16.80
C GLY A 199 -18.18 -13.70 -16.34
N SER A 200 -17.74 -14.57 -17.27
CA SER A 200 -17.06 -15.82 -16.89
C SER A 200 -15.57 -15.62 -16.68
N ALA A 201 -14.99 -16.27 -15.66
CA ALA A 201 -13.57 -16.19 -15.38
C ALA A 201 -12.72 -16.81 -16.51
N LEU A 202 -11.79 -16.04 -17.04
CA LEU A 202 -10.76 -16.50 -17.98
C LEU A 202 -9.53 -17.01 -17.25
N ALA A 203 -9.15 -16.34 -16.18
CA ALA A 203 -8.01 -16.69 -15.33
C ALA A 203 -8.23 -16.13 -13.94
N SER A 204 -7.65 -16.77 -12.94
CA SER A 204 -7.59 -16.31 -11.56
C SER A 204 -6.30 -16.77 -10.90
N ASN A 205 -5.84 -16.01 -9.93
CA ASN A 205 -4.67 -16.36 -9.11
C ASN A 205 -4.71 -15.62 -7.78
N ASP A 206 -4.08 -16.23 -6.76
CA ASP A 206 -3.90 -15.65 -5.43
C ASP A 206 -2.42 -15.61 -4.99
N ASP A 207 -1.63 -16.66 -5.20
CA ASP A 207 -0.32 -16.87 -4.59
C ASP A 207 0.83 -17.16 -5.59
N ALA A 208 0.82 -16.60 -6.78
CA ALA A 208 1.86 -16.93 -7.77
C ALA A 208 3.22 -16.27 -7.48
N VAL A 209 3.24 -15.13 -6.78
CA VAL A 209 4.47 -14.42 -6.41
C VAL A 209 4.43 -14.08 -4.92
N GLY A 210 4.59 -15.10 -4.07
CA GLY A 210 4.24 -14.98 -2.66
C GLY A 210 2.73 -14.72 -2.54
N PRO A 211 2.29 -13.84 -1.62
CA PRO A 211 0.86 -13.48 -1.51
C PRO A 211 0.37 -12.52 -2.61
N ASP A 212 1.19 -12.18 -3.60
CA ASP A 212 0.79 -11.33 -4.72
C ASP A 212 0.37 -12.17 -5.92
N SER A 213 -0.79 -11.84 -6.50
CA SER A 213 -1.36 -12.53 -7.66
C SER A 213 -0.56 -12.25 -8.94
N TYR A 214 -0.37 -13.29 -9.75
CA TYR A 214 0.12 -13.17 -11.11
C TYR A 214 -0.55 -14.20 -12.01
N MET A 215 -0.97 -13.79 -13.19
CA MET A 215 -1.52 -14.68 -14.21
C MET A 215 -1.19 -14.19 -15.61
N ARG A 216 -1.15 -15.14 -16.56
CA ARG A 216 -1.09 -14.88 -17.99
C ARG A 216 -2.39 -15.31 -18.63
N VAL A 217 -3.02 -14.44 -19.40
CA VAL A 217 -4.30 -14.70 -20.06
C VAL A 217 -4.23 -14.33 -21.54
N THR A 218 -4.82 -15.17 -22.41
CA THR A 218 -5.03 -14.87 -23.82
C THR A 218 -6.50 -14.55 -24.03
N LEU A 219 -6.80 -13.38 -24.60
CA LEU A 219 -8.18 -12.99 -24.86
C LEU A 219 -8.71 -13.69 -26.11
N ALA A 220 -9.89 -14.28 -26.01
CA ALA A 220 -10.54 -14.97 -27.13
C ALA A 220 -11.31 -14.03 -28.06
N GLU A 221 -11.69 -12.85 -27.59
CA GLU A 221 -12.55 -11.92 -28.32
C GLU A 221 -12.12 -10.47 -28.12
N THR A 222 -12.39 -9.62 -29.11
CA THR A 222 -12.17 -8.17 -29.03
C THR A 222 -13.40 -7.53 -28.40
N ALA A 223 -13.27 -7.16 -27.13
CA ALA A 223 -14.36 -6.61 -26.33
C ALA A 223 -13.87 -6.03 -25.01
N THR A 224 -14.77 -5.44 -24.23
CA THR A 224 -14.49 -5.02 -22.84
C THR A 224 -14.30 -6.25 -21.95
N HIS A 225 -13.17 -6.32 -21.29
CA HIS A 225 -12.84 -7.32 -20.26
C HIS A 225 -12.77 -6.64 -18.91
N ILE A 226 -12.90 -7.45 -17.86
CA ILE A 226 -12.84 -6.98 -16.48
C ILE A 226 -11.68 -7.67 -15.78
N VAL A 227 -10.97 -6.94 -14.95
CA VAL A 227 -10.10 -7.48 -13.90
C VAL A 227 -10.63 -6.97 -12.56
N TYR A 228 -10.73 -7.85 -11.56
CA TYR A 228 -11.01 -7.42 -10.22
C TYR A 228 -10.00 -7.98 -9.22
N VAL A 229 -9.84 -7.26 -8.12
CA VAL A 229 -8.93 -7.59 -7.01
C VAL A 229 -9.72 -7.54 -5.70
N ASN A 230 -9.46 -8.49 -4.82
CA ASN A 230 -9.98 -8.51 -3.45
C ASN A 230 -8.96 -9.16 -2.50
N ASP A 231 -9.18 -9.02 -1.18
CA ASP A 231 -8.41 -9.75 -0.17
C ASP A 231 -8.90 -11.20 -0.05
N HIS A 232 -7.99 -12.17 0.02
CA HIS A 232 -8.30 -13.61 0.14
C HIS A 232 -9.20 -13.94 1.34
N LEU A 233 -9.02 -13.27 2.45
CA LEU A 233 -9.84 -13.44 3.65
C LEU A 233 -10.94 -12.38 3.79
N SER A 234 -11.21 -11.62 2.73
CA SER A 234 -12.20 -10.53 2.73
C SER A 234 -11.95 -9.50 3.83
N ARG A 235 -10.69 -9.26 4.18
CA ARG A 235 -10.27 -8.15 5.04
C ARG A 235 -10.22 -6.87 4.22
N GLY A 236 -9.99 -5.75 4.87
CA GLY A 236 -9.82 -4.47 4.20
C GLY A 236 -9.60 -3.35 5.23
N GLY A 237 -9.36 -2.13 4.74
CA GLY A 237 -8.98 -1.00 5.56
C GLY A 237 -7.48 -0.93 5.81
N GLN A 238 -7.08 -0.27 6.88
CA GLN A 238 -5.67 -0.06 7.25
C GLN A 238 -5.14 -1.08 8.28
N THR A 239 -5.88 -2.16 8.47
CA THR A 239 -5.52 -3.18 9.48
C THR A 239 -5.05 -4.46 8.84
#